data_4a33cb6c7a6701b685c8ccef3383bd6b
#
_entry.id   4a33cb6c7a6701b685c8ccef3383bd6b
#
_cell.length_a   1.000
_cell.length_b   1.000
_cell.length_c   1.000
_cell.angle_alpha   90.00
_cell.angle_beta   90.00
_cell.angle_gamma   90.00
#
_symmetry.space_group_name_H-M   'P 1'
#
loop_
_entity.id
_entity.type
_entity.pdbx_description
1 polymer ?
#
loop_
_entity_poly.entity_id
_entity_poly.type
_entity_poly.pdbx_seq_one_letter_code
_entity_poly.pdbx_strand_id
1 'polypeptide(L)'
;MKGSEFLNNRQETFAGVAAQFALPIAGPYVLKRARVLGRMLPEPVPPLDFDGFAIVDMLVEDGVIAKIAPNGSVDFSEAPEVAMSGRIVLPLFVDVHTHLDKGHIWRRKRNPVGDFSSAIAATVEDRSAKWSAADVAARMEFSLRCAYAHGTTAIRTHIDSVGPQTRISWPVLAEARERWLGRVDLQASPLFTLDQMANASHMPDIEAMLDAYGSGILGAAIRMEPDLRQGLSVLFELAERKGWELDFHVDESSDPAARSLKVVADVAIERCFGRPILVGHCCSLALQEHDEQRETIDAVARAGLSVVSLPMCNMFLQDRQTGRTPRWRGVTALQELKRAGLNVMLASDNTRDPFYPYGDQDMMEVWREGVRILHLDYPFADWAEAVNSAPARAMGLDLGRLRPGGPADMILTQAREFTELLSRPQSDRIVLRRGEASNAKPPSYAELDGLEGLST
;
A
#
# COMPACT_ATOMS: atom_id res chain seq x y z
N MET A 1 -30.67 -15.05 -45.60
CA MET A 1 -31.17 -14.04 -44.66
C MET A 1 -31.29 -14.66 -43.27
N LYS A 2 -30.22 -14.93 -42.54
CA LYS A 2 -30.20 -15.38 -41.11
C LYS A 2 -28.92 -14.99 -40.39
N GLY A 3 -28.19 -13.98 -40.87
CA GLY A 3 -26.92 -13.56 -40.28
C GLY A 3 -26.94 -12.19 -39.55
N SER A 4 -27.98 -11.40 -39.69
CA SER A 4 -28.02 -10.03 -39.15
C SER A 4 -28.72 -9.91 -37.77
N GLU A 5 -29.54 -10.87 -37.40
CA GLU A 5 -30.23 -10.84 -36.09
C GLU A 5 -29.34 -11.28 -34.92
N PHE A 6 -28.28 -12.09 -35.19
CA PHE A 6 -27.38 -12.55 -34.14
C PHE A 6 -26.35 -11.47 -33.69
N LEU A 7 -26.08 -10.48 -34.53
CA LEU A 7 -25.13 -9.39 -34.20
C LEU A 7 -25.81 -8.23 -33.44
N ASN A 8 -27.08 -7.97 -33.72
CA ASN A 8 -27.82 -6.93 -32.98
C ASN A 8 -28.13 -7.32 -31.51
N ASN A 9 -28.41 -8.60 -31.25
CA ASN A 9 -28.65 -9.07 -29.88
C ASN A 9 -27.39 -9.05 -28.99
N ARG A 10 -26.18 -9.06 -29.60
CA ARG A 10 -24.93 -8.93 -28.81
C ARG A 10 -24.59 -7.49 -28.45
N GLN A 11 -24.98 -6.51 -29.26
CA GLN A 11 -24.74 -5.10 -28.96
C GLN A 11 -25.68 -4.58 -27.85
N GLU A 12 -26.93 -5.04 -27.82
CA GLU A 12 -27.88 -4.69 -26.74
C GLU A 12 -27.50 -5.32 -25.40
N THR A 13 -26.90 -6.52 -25.41
CA THR A 13 -26.41 -7.19 -24.17
C THR A 13 -25.19 -6.51 -23.59
N PHE A 14 -24.32 -5.92 -24.40
CA PHE A 14 -23.15 -5.17 -23.93
C PHE A 14 -23.49 -3.76 -23.44
N ALA A 15 -24.47 -3.10 -24.01
CA ALA A 15 -24.96 -1.81 -23.53
C ALA A 15 -25.68 -1.90 -22.19
N GLY A 16 -26.30 -3.03 -21.85
CA GLY A 16 -26.96 -3.27 -20.57
C GLY A 16 -26.00 -3.46 -19.40
N VAL A 17 -24.74 -3.85 -19.62
CA VAL A 17 -23.74 -4.04 -18.56
C VAL A 17 -23.09 -2.72 -18.14
N ALA A 18 -22.96 -1.77 -19.04
CA ALA A 18 -22.41 -0.43 -18.74
C ALA A 18 -23.40 0.48 -17.97
N ALA A 19 -24.68 0.13 -17.94
CA ALA A 19 -25.73 0.93 -17.31
C ALA A 19 -25.95 0.61 -15.81
N GLN A 20 -25.19 -0.32 -15.20
CA GLN A 20 -25.52 -0.87 -13.87
C GLN A 20 -25.17 0.02 -12.67
N PHE A 21 -24.38 1.09 -12.85
CA PHE A 21 -24.14 2.10 -11.82
C PHE A 21 -24.33 3.51 -12.39
N ALA A 22 -25.54 3.83 -12.85
CA ALA A 22 -25.87 5.20 -13.21
C ALA A 22 -25.95 6.05 -11.94
N LEU A 23 -24.78 6.55 -11.51
CA LEU A 23 -24.69 7.50 -10.41
C LEU A 23 -25.30 8.84 -10.87
N PRO A 24 -26.09 9.52 -10.03
CA PRO A 24 -26.53 10.87 -10.30
C PRO A 24 -25.34 11.81 -10.52
N ILE A 25 -25.47 12.75 -11.44
CA ILE A 25 -24.42 13.73 -11.75
C ILE A 25 -24.27 14.74 -10.61
N ALA A 26 -25.33 14.99 -9.85
CA ALA A 26 -25.36 15.92 -8.73
C ALA A 26 -26.51 15.59 -7.77
N GLY A 27 -26.44 16.13 -6.56
CA GLY A 27 -27.44 15.97 -5.51
C GLY A 27 -27.27 14.69 -4.69
N PRO A 28 -28.13 14.51 -3.68
CA PRO A 28 -28.09 13.34 -2.81
C PRO A 28 -28.52 12.08 -3.56
N TYR A 29 -27.98 10.91 -3.14
CA TYR A 29 -28.41 9.60 -3.62
C TYR A 29 -28.21 8.52 -2.58
N VAL A 30 -28.87 7.39 -2.73
CA VAL A 30 -28.74 6.24 -1.84
C VAL A 30 -28.11 5.07 -2.55
N LEU A 31 -26.99 4.56 -2.03
CA LEU A 31 -26.49 3.24 -2.40
C LEU A 31 -27.35 2.18 -1.70
N LYS A 32 -28.26 1.57 -2.45
CA LYS A 32 -29.27 0.65 -1.92
C LYS A 32 -28.76 -0.78 -1.91
N ARG A 33 -28.86 -1.47 -0.76
CA ARG A 33 -28.41 -2.85 -0.58
C ARG A 33 -26.92 -3.05 -0.87
N ALA A 34 -26.08 -2.12 -0.37
CA ALA A 34 -24.63 -2.26 -0.42
C ALA A 34 -24.16 -3.33 0.58
N ARG A 35 -23.23 -4.17 0.17
CA ARG A 35 -22.59 -5.18 1.04
C ARG A 35 -21.25 -4.63 1.53
N VAL A 36 -21.14 -4.43 2.84
CA VAL A 36 -19.96 -3.80 3.47
C VAL A 36 -19.46 -4.69 4.58
N LEU A 37 -18.14 -4.87 4.69
CA LEU A 37 -17.54 -5.60 5.81
C LEU A 37 -17.84 -4.89 7.14
N GLY A 38 -18.28 -5.64 8.14
CA GLY A 38 -18.65 -5.10 9.44
C GLY A 38 -17.53 -4.28 10.10
N ARG A 39 -16.27 -4.71 9.96
CA ARG A 39 -15.10 -4.00 10.49
C ARG A 39 -14.87 -2.61 9.85
N MET A 40 -15.45 -2.36 8.69
CA MET A 40 -15.39 -1.07 7.99
C MET A 40 -16.56 -0.14 8.34
N LEU A 41 -17.50 -0.61 9.16
CA LEU A 41 -18.68 0.13 9.61
C LEU A 41 -18.49 0.64 11.04
N PRO A 42 -19.22 1.71 11.46
CA PRO A 42 -19.26 2.16 12.84
C PRO A 42 -20.13 1.24 13.70
N GLU A 43 -19.90 1.25 14.99
CA GLU A 43 -20.79 0.61 15.97
C GLU A 43 -22.07 1.44 16.19
N PRO A 44 -23.24 0.81 16.42
CA PRO A 44 -23.47 -0.63 16.41
C PRO A 44 -23.49 -1.18 14.97
N VAL A 45 -22.77 -2.29 14.74
CA VAL A 45 -22.72 -2.94 13.42
C VAL A 45 -24.04 -3.69 13.17
N PRO A 46 -24.66 -3.55 11.97
CA PRO A 46 -25.81 -4.37 11.58
C PRO A 46 -25.48 -5.87 11.61
N PRO A 47 -26.50 -6.76 11.61
CA PRO A 47 -26.26 -8.20 11.54
C PRO A 47 -25.34 -8.58 10.38
N LEU A 48 -24.36 -9.43 10.68
CA LEU A 48 -23.36 -9.89 9.71
C LEU A 48 -23.76 -11.25 9.14
N ASP A 49 -23.42 -11.48 7.88
CA ASP A 49 -23.46 -12.81 7.29
C ASP A 49 -22.24 -13.65 7.68
N PHE A 50 -22.15 -14.89 7.14
CA PHE A 50 -21.06 -15.81 7.43
C PHE A 50 -19.67 -15.28 7.11
N ASP A 51 -19.53 -14.44 6.08
CA ASP A 51 -18.27 -13.85 5.64
C ASP A 51 -17.95 -12.52 6.35
N GLY A 52 -18.79 -12.09 7.29
CA GLY A 52 -18.59 -10.87 8.06
C GLY A 52 -19.07 -9.59 7.38
N PHE A 53 -19.96 -9.69 6.38
CA PHE A 53 -20.55 -8.54 5.72
C PHE A 53 -21.93 -8.19 6.29
N ALA A 54 -22.24 -6.90 6.32
CA ALA A 54 -23.57 -6.37 6.53
C ALA A 54 -24.17 -5.89 5.20
N ILE A 55 -25.50 -5.98 5.07
CA ILE A 55 -26.24 -5.34 3.97
C ILE A 55 -26.83 -4.04 4.49
N VAL A 56 -26.40 -2.93 3.90
CA VAL A 56 -26.75 -1.57 4.35
C VAL A 56 -27.28 -0.74 3.20
N ASP A 57 -28.04 0.30 3.54
CA ASP A 57 -28.36 1.42 2.68
C ASP A 57 -27.54 2.63 3.16
N MET A 58 -26.89 3.34 2.22
CA MET A 58 -26.03 4.49 2.52
C MET A 58 -26.51 5.72 1.76
N LEU A 59 -26.91 6.77 2.49
CA LEU A 59 -27.21 8.08 1.91
C LEU A 59 -25.91 8.87 1.74
N VAL A 60 -25.65 9.30 0.52
CA VAL A 60 -24.57 10.22 0.16
C VAL A 60 -25.15 11.58 -0.14
N GLU A 61 -24.65 12.62 0.52
CA GLU A 61 -25.12 14.00 0.37
C GLU A 61 -23.94 14.96 0.63
N ASP A 62 -23.80 15.98 -0.19
CA ASP A 62 -22.74 17.02 -0.07
C ASP A 62 -21.32 16.46 0.07
N GLY A 63 -21.04 15.37 -0.63
CA GLY A 63 -19.72 14.73 -0.64
C GLY A 63 -19.40 13.89 0.62
N VAL A 64 -20.37 13.70 1.53
CA VAL A 64 -20.20 12.87 2.72
C VAL A 64 -21.20 11.73 2.76
N ILE A 65 -20.92 10.72 3.56
CA ILE A 65 -21.89 9.69 3.92
C ILE A 65 -22.80 10.30 4.99
N ALA A 66 -23.98 10.78 4.61
CA ALA A 66 -24.89 11.41 5.56
C ALA A 66 -25.49 10.39 6.54
N LYS A 67 -25.78 9.18 6.09
CA LYS A 67 -26.37 8.12 6.92
C LYS A 67 -26.01 6.73 6.42
N ILE A 68 -25.83 5.79 7.35
CA ILE A 68 -25.75 4.34 7.09
C ILE A 68 -26.81 3.67 7.94
N ALA A 69 -27.59 2.79 7.36
CA ALA A 69 -28.64 2.05 8.05
C ALA A 69 -28.74 0.61 7.57
N PRO A 70 -29.20 -0.36 8.39
CA PRO A 70 -29.54 -1.69 7.92
C PRO A 70 -30.50 -1.62 6.74
N ASN A 71 -30.33 -2.47 5.74
CA ASN A 71 -31.15 -2.43 4.53
C ASN A 71 -32.65 -2.43 4.85
N GLY A 72 -33.37 -1.48 4.30
CA GLY A 72 -34.82 -1.32 4.44
C GLY A 72 -35.28 -0.82 5.82
N SER A 73 -34.41 -0.50 6.75
CA SER A 73 -34.78 0.00 8.08
C SER A 73 -35.09 1.51 8.11
N VAL A 74 -34.70 2.24 7.07
CA VAL A 74 -34.95 3.70 6.93
C VAL A 74 -35.49 3.99 5.54
N ASP A 75 -36.48 4.86 5.46
CA ASP A 75 -37.00 5.38 4.21
C ASP A 75 -36.08 6.51 3.70
N PHE A 76 -35.59 6.36 2.49
CA PHE A 76 -34.78 7.32 1.76
C PHE A 76 -35.48 7.74 0.44
N SER A 77 -36.80 7.65 0.37
CA SER A 77 -37.59 7.83 -0.87
C SER A 77 -37.43 9.19 -1.55
N GLU A 78 -36.90 10.19 -0.84
CA GLU A 78 -36.64 11.52 -1.41
C GLU A 78 -35.34 11.59 -2.25
N ALA A 79 -34.45 10.60 -2.14
CA ALA A 79 -33.19 10.57 -2.87
C ALA A 79 -33.17 9.47 -3.94
N PRO A 80 -32.61 9.73 -5.14
CA PRO A 80 -32.47 8.71 -6.18
C PRO A 80 -31.72 7.47 -5.67
N GLU A 81 -32.18 6.29 -6.03
CA GLU A 81 -31.58 5.02 -5.65
C GLU A 81 -30.56 4.51 -6.67
N VAL A 82 -29.36 4.15 -6.19
CA VAL A 82 -28.36 3.41 -6.93
C VAL A 82 -28.36 1.96 -6.43
N ALA A 83 -28.88 1.05 -7.25
CA ALA A 83 -29.07 -0.34 -6.87
C ALA A 83 -27.75 -1.11 -6.79
N MET A 84 -27.20 -1.29 -5.58
CA MET A 84 -26.01 -2.12 -5.36
C MET A 84 -26.31 -3.61 -5.48
N SER A 85 -27.54 -4.04 -5.17
CA SER A 85 -28.00 -5.43 -5.31
C SER A 85 -27.10 -6.46 -4.59
N GLY A 86 -26.56 -6.10 -3.44
CA GLY A 86 -25.64 -6.94 -2.65
C GLY A 86 -24.20 -6.92 -3.14
N ARG A 87 -23.81 -5.97 -3.99
CA ARG A 87 -22.43 -5.79 -4.42
C ARG A 87 -21.59 -5.16 -3.31
N ILE A 88 -20.31 -5.53 -3.29
CA ILE A 88 -19.36 -5.09 -2.26
C ILE A 88 -18.96 -3.63 -2.50
N VAL A 89 -19.00 -2.87 -1.41
CA VAL A 89 -18.48 -1.51 -1.30
C VAL A 89 -17.33 -1.52 -0.32
N LEU A 90 -16.20 -0.93 -0.72
CA LEU A 90 -14.98 -0.81 0.09
C LEU A 90 -14.66 0.66 0.34
N PRO A 91 -14.04 1.03 1.47
CA PRO A 91 -13.36 2.31 1.58
C PRO A 91 -12.18 2.38 0.62
N LEU A 92 -11.68 3.58 0.33
CA LEU A 92 -10.47 3.76 -0.48
C LEU A 92 -9.26 3.09 0.20
N PHE A 93 -8.26 2.74 -0.62
CA PHE A 93 -7.06 2.07 -0.19
C PHE A 93 -6.02 3.02 0.41
N VAL A 94 -5.13 2.45 1.21
CA VAL A 94 -3.96 3.11 1.77
C VAL A 94 -2.74 2.23 1.49
N ASP A 95 -1.71 2.82 0.91
CA ASP A 95 -0.44 2.14 0.62
C ASP A 95 0.66 2.69 1.53
N VAL A 96 1.03 1.90 2.54
CA VAL A 96 1.92 2.35 3.62
C VAL A 96 3.41 2.14 3.31
N HIS A 97 3.73 1.50 2.17
CA HIS A 97 5.11 1.19 1.81
C HIS A 97 5.27 1.05 0.29
N THR A 98 5.84 2.06 -0.33
CA THR A 98 6.19 2.06 -1.76
C THR A 98 7.42 2.91 -2.03
N HIS A 99 7.90 2.95 -3.28
CA HIS A 99 9.10 3.66 -3.72
C HIS A 99 8.80 4.53 -4.95
N LEU A 100 8.20 5.70 -4.74
CA LEU A 100 7.75 6.57 -5.84
C LEU A 100 8.91 7.19 -6.65
N ASP A 101 10.08 7.38 -6.05
CA ASP A 101 11.26 7.94 -6.72
C ASP A 101 12.03 6.90 -7.56
N LYS A 102 11.79 5.62 -7.35
CA LYS A 102 12.50 4.47 -7.93
C LYS A 102 11.69 3.75 -9.01
N GLY A 103 10.37 3.85 -8.99
CA GLY A 103 9.48 3.15 -9.89
C GLY A 103 9.66 3.48 -11.37
N HIS A 104 9.19 2.58 -12.24
CA HIS A 104 9.12 2.75 -13.70
C HIS A 104 10.47 2.90 -14.43
N ILE A 105 11.55 2.32 -13.90
CA ILE A 105 12.86 2.28 -14.59
C ILE A 105 13.16 0.94 -15.26
N TRP A 106 12.29 -0.06 -15.13
CA TRP A 106 12.52 -1.43 -15.65
C TRP A 106 12.90 -1.48 -17.12
N ARG A 107 12.26 -0.72 -17.99
CA ARG A 107 12.54 -0.78 -19.43
C ARG A 107 13.96 -0.31 -19.78
N ARG A 108 14.49 0.67 -19.05
CA ARG A 108 15.84 1.23 -19.26
C ARG A 108 16.91 0.53 -18.41
N LYS A 109 16.51 -0.06 -17.27
CA LYS A 109 17.42 -0.77 -16.37
C LYS A 109 16.78 -2.05 -15.82
N ARG A 110 17.03 -3.15 -16.52
CA ARG A 110 16.49 -4.47 -16.17
C ARG A 110 17.38 -5.16 -15.16
N ASN A 111 16.79 -6.07 -14.38
CA ASN A 111 17.48 -7.03 -13.53
C ASN A 111 17.26 -8.46 -14.05
N PRO A 112 18.05 -8.94 -15.02
CA PRO A 112 17.83 -10.27 -15.63
C PRO A 112 18.13 -11.44 -14.69
N VAL A 113 18.97 -11.23 -13.66
CA VAL A 113 19.24 -12.24 -12.62
C VAL A 113 18.04 -12.38 -11.69
N GLY A 114 17.42 -11.26 -11.33
CA GLY A 114 16.20 -11.19 -10.55
C GLY A 114 16.41 -11.41 -9.05
N ASP A 115 17.64 -11.42 -8.55
CA ASP A 115 17.93 -11.46 -7.13
C ASP A 115 18.08 -10.06 -6.51
N PHE A 116 18.08 -10.00 -5.19
CA PHE A 116 18.14 -8.76 -4.43
C PHE A 116 19.43 -7.96 -4.68
N SER A 117 20.58 -8.62 -4.73
CA SER A 117 21.88 -7.96 -4.89
C SER A 117 22.02 -7.29 -6.26
N SER A 118 21.59 -8.00 -7.32
CA SER A 118 21.58 -7.45 -8.67
C SER A 118 20.53 -6.34 -8.85
N ALA A 119 19.41 -6.38 -8.11
CA ALA A 119 18.44 -5.28 -8.08
C ALA A 119 19.07 -4.01 -7.49
N ILE A 120 19.78 -4.11 -6.37
CA ILE A 120 20.53 -2.99 -5.78
C ILE A 120 21.53 -2.42 -6.78
N ALA A 121 22.39 -3.27 -7.37
CA ALA A 121 23.42 -2.82 -8.30
C ALA A 121 22.82 -2.10 -9.51
N ALA A 122 21.76 -2.63 -10.10
CA ALA A 122 21.05 -2.02 -11.22
C ALA A 122 20.44 -0.65 -10.84
N THR A 123 19.84 -0.55 -9.66
CA THR A 123 19.25 0.71 -9.17
C THR A 123 20.30 1.76 -8.89
N VAL A 124 21.43 1.40 -8.27
CA VAL A 124 22.56 2.32 -8.02
C VAL A 124 23.12 2.87 -9.32
N GLU A 125 23.29 2.03 -10.33
CA GLU A 125 23.79 2.45 -11.64
C GLU A 125 22.81 3.42 -12.32
N ASP A 126 21.51 3.10 -12.36
CA ASP A 126 20.49 3.97 -12.97
C ASP A 126 20.35 5.30 -12.22
N ARG A 127 20.34 5.25 -10.89
CA ARG A 127 20.29 6.44 -10.03
C ARG A 127 21.44 7.40 -10.33
N SER A 128 22.66 6.88 -10.38
CA SER A 128 23.86 7.69 -10.63
C SER A 128 23.90 8.30 -12.04
N ALA A 129 23.26 7.65 -13.01
CA ALA A 129 23.30 8.05 -14.41
C ALA A 129 22.11 8.93 -14.84
N LYS A 130 20.93 8.77 -14.23
CA LYS A 130 19.67 9.26 -14.80
C LYS A 130 18.76 10.04 -13.86
N TRP A 131 18.82 9.85 -12.53
CA TRP A 131 17.81 10.43 -11.62
C TRP A 131 18.01 11.93 -11.39
N SER A 132 17.73 12.72 -12.41
CA SER A 132 17.56 14.16 -12.24
C SER A 132 16.21 14.48 -11.58
N ALA A 133 16.04 15.72 -11.11
CA ALA A 133 14.76 16.18 -10.56
C ALA A 133 13.60 15.98 -11.54
N ALA A 134 13.81 16.26 -12.84
CA ALA A 134 12.79 16.08 -13.87
C ALA A 134 12.44 14.60 -14.10
N ASP A 135 13.43 13.70 -14.10
CA ASP A 135 13.22 12.25 -14.23
C ASP A 135 12.43 11.70 -13.05
N VAL A 136 12.85 12.02 -11.82
CA VAL A 136 12.16 11.59 -10.60
C VAL A 136 10.74 12.15 -10.55
N ALA A 137 10.55 13.44 -10.88
CA ALA A 137 9.23 14.06 -10.87
C ALA A 137 8.26 13.40 -11.86
N ALA A 138 8.70 13.09 -13.07
CA ALA A 138 7.84 12.46 -14.08
C ALA A 138 7.42 11.04 -13.67
N ARG A 139 8.32 10.23 -13.12
CA ARG A 139 8.03 8.87 -12.67
C ARG A 139 7.14 8.85 -11.42
N MET A 140 7.40 9.75 -10.47
CA MET A 140 6.58 9.92 -9.27
C MET A 140 5.17 10.37 -9.62
N GLU A 141 5.01 11.35 -10.52
CA GLU A 141 3.70 11.81 -11.00
C GLU A 141 2.93 10.68 -11.70
N PHE A 142 3.61 9.88 -12.52
CA PHE A 142 3.02 8.73 -13.19
C PHE A 142 2.47 7.72 -12.16
N SER A 143 3.27 7.36 -11.16
CA SER A 143 2.88 6.44 -10.08
C SER A 143 1.69 6.96 -9.27
N LEU A 144 1.69 8.26 -8.94
CA LEU A 144 0.58 8.89 -8.20
C LEU A 144 -0.72 8.90 -9.00
N ARG A 145 -0.66 9.11 -10.32
CA ARG A 145 -1.83 9.02 -11.20
C ARG A 145 -2.38 7.60 -11.28
N CYS A 146 -1.51 6.57 -11.33
CA CYS A 146 -1.92 5.17 -11.26
C CYS A 146 -2.63 4.89 -9.93
N ALA A 147 -1.99 5.17 -8.82
CA ALA A 147 -2.53 4.94 -7.48
C ALA A 147 -3.90 5.64 -7.28
N TYR A 148 -4.00 6.90 -7.69
CA TYR A 148 -5.24 7.66 -7.61
C TYR A 148 -6.36 7.06 -8.43
N ALA A 149 -6.07 6.66 -9.67
CA ALA A 149 -7.05 6.03 -10.56
C ALA A 149 -7.53 4.67 -10.02
N HIS A 150 -6.65 3.95 -9.34
CA HIS A 150 -6.96 2.66 -8.71
C HIS A 150 -7.66 2.78 -7.34
N GLY A 151 -7.83 3.99 -6.79
CA GLY A 151 -8.59 4.22 -5.57
C GLY A 151 -7.75 4.30 -4.31
N THR A 152 -6.46 4.60 -4.41
CA THR A 152 -5.60 4.90 -3.26
C THR A 152 -5.77 6.35 -2.82
N THR A 153 -5.87 6.59 -1.50
CA THR A 153 -6.10 7.92 -0.92
C THR A 153 -4.96 8.40 -0.02
N ALA A 154 -4.10 7.49 0.45
CA ALA A 154 -2.91 7.85 1.21
C ALA A 154 -1.76 6.92 0.85
N ILE A 155 -0.54 7.47 0.80
CA ILE A 155 0.68 6.75 0.46
C ILE A 155 1.80 7.18 1.41
N ARG A 156 2.54 6.19 1.96
CA ARG A 156 3.86 6.40 2.55
C ARG A 156 4.91 5.84 1.60
N THR A 157 5.81 6.70 1.12
CA THR A 157 6.90 6.33 0.21
C THR A 157 8.25 6.36 0.89
N HIS A 158 9.14 5.47 0.51
CA HIS A 158 10.55 5.49 0.91
C HIS A 158 11.36 6.17 -0.18
N ILE A 159 12.13 7.20 0.18
CA ILE A 159 12.91 8.04 -0.74
C ILE A 159 14.39 7.68 -0.59
N ASP A 160 15.03 7.25 -1.68
CA ASP A 160 16.47 6.96 -1.70
C ASP A 160 17.25 8.19 -1.25
N SER A 161 17.84 8.11 -0.04
CA SER A 161 18.47 9.22 0.64
C SER A 161 19.96 8.99 0.78
N VAL A 162 20.66 8.86 -0.35
CA VAL A 162 22.08 8.54 -0.43
C VAL A 162 22.83 9.60 -1.22
N GLY A 163 23.80 10.25 -0.59
CA GLY A 163 24.66 11.24 -1.22
C GLY A 163 23.88 12.37 -1.91
N PRO A 164 24.26 12.76 -3.15
CA PRO A 164 23.59 13.88 -3.86
C PRO A 164 22.10 13.62 -4.14
N GLN A 165 21.66 12.35 -4.24
CA GLN A 165 20.27 12.01 -4.54
C GLN A 165 19.30 12.52 -3.48
N THR A 166 19.72 12.55 -2.22
CA THR A 166 18.94 13.13 -1.12
C THR A 166 18.43 14.54 -1.46
N ARG A 167 19.32 15.38 -2.00
CA ARG A 167 18.99 16.77 -2.33
C ARG A 167 18.21 16.93 -3.64
N ILE A 168 18.05 15.87 -4.42
CA ILE A 168 17.26 15.83 -5.65
C ILE A 168 15.84 15.33 -5.36
N SER A 169 15.71 14.16 -4.72
CA SER A 169 14.41 13.49 -4.56
C SER A 169 13.49 14.17 -3.55
N TRP A 170 14.00 14.71 -2.45
CA TRP A 170 13.17 15.32 -1.40
C TRP A 170 12.43 16.60 -1.82
N PRO A 171 13.04 17.58 -2.53
CA PRO A 171 12.31 18.72 -3.08
C PRO A 171 11.23 18.30 -4.09
N VAL A 172 11.52 17.30 -4.95
CA VAL A 172 10.53 16.76 -5.90
C VAL A 172 9.32 16.16 -5.17
N LEU A 173 9.56 15.42 -4.10
CA LEU A 173 8.47 14.90 -3.25
C LEU A 173 7.64 16.02 -2.63
N ALA A 174 8.28 17.09 -2.13
CA ALA A 174 7.57 18.21 -1.52
C ALA A 174 6.66 18.90 -2.55
N GLU A 175 7.14 19.14 -3.76
CA GLU A 175 6.32 19.66 -4.85
C GLU A 175 5.19 18.71 -5.25
N ALA A 176 5.42 17.40 -5.28
CA ALA A 176 4.38 16.41 -5.53
C ALA A 176 3.31 16.45 -4.43
N ARG A 177 3.72 16.56 -3.16
CA ARG A 177 2.80 16.66 -2.01
C ARG A 177 1.87 17.87 -2.13
N GLU A 178 2.40 19.03 -2.52
CA GLU A 178 1.59 20.23 -2.76
C GLU A 178 0.59 20.04 -3.91
N ARG A 179 1.05 19.49 -5.05
CA ARG A 179 0.17 19.23 -6.20
C ARG A 179 -0.94 18.23 -5.91
N TRP A 180 -0.68 17.25 -5.03
CA TRP A 180 -1.63 16.18 -4.69
C TRP A 180 -2.44 16.45 -3.43
N LEU A 181 -2.25 17.60 -2.79
CA LEU A 181 -2.99 17.98 -1.58
C LEU A 181 -4.51 17.88 -1.78
N GLY A 182 -5.19 17.20 -0.86
CA GLY A 182 -6.63 16.94 -0.92
C GLY A 182 -7.05 15.83 -1.90
N ARG A 183 -6.09 15.18 -2.59
CA ARG A 183 -6.34 14.02 -3.46
C ARG A 183 -5.69 12.74 -2.94
N VAL A 184 -4.44 12.83 -2.55
CA VAL A 184 -3.68 11.73 -1.94
C VAL A 184 -2.82 12.33 -0.82
N ASP A 185 -2.94 11.79 0.39
CA ASP A 185 -2.08 12.16 1.51
C ASP A 185 -0.71 11.48 1.35
N LEU A 186 0.34 12.28 1.21
CA LEU A 186 1.71 11.77 0.99
C LEU A 186 2.56 11.93 2.24
N GLN A 187 2.99 10.79 2.81
CA GLN A 187 4.05 10.70 3.81
C GLN A 187 5.32 10.13 3.17
N ALA A 188 6.47 10.43 3.74
CA ALA A 188 7.73 9.88 3.28
C ALA A 188 8.71 9.58 4.41
N SER A 189 9.51 8.56 4.18
CA SER A 189 10.61 8.10 5.02
C SER A 189 11.90 8.07 4.19
N PRO A 190 13.06 8.47 4.73
CA PRO A 190 14.33 8.30 4.02
C PRO A 190 14.70 6.82 3.96
N LEU A 191 15.36 6.41 2.88
CA LEU A 191 15.92 5.09 2.71
C LEU A 191 17.42 5.18 2.48
N PHE A 192 18.19 4.64 3.41
CA PHE A 192 19.64 4.48 3.38
C PHE A 192 20.05 3.28 4.24
N THR A 193 21.25 2.79 4.11
CA THR A 193 21.82 1.71 4.93
C THR A 193 22.71 2.28 6.02
N LEU A 194 22.90 1.54 7.13
CA LEU A 194 23.65 2.05 8.31
C LEU A 194 25.11 2.39 8.00
N ASP A 195 25.73 1.70 7.04
CA ASP A 195 27.10 2.00 6.59
C ASP A 195 27.25 3.43 6.02
N GLN A 196 26.19 4.04 5.50
CA GLN A 196 26.20 5.44 5.07
C GLN A 196 26.44 6.40 6.22
N MET A 197 26.10 6.01 7.44
CA MET A 197 26.33 6.82 8.66
C MET A 197 27.81 6.99 8.99
N ALA A 198 28.70 6.17 8.41
CA ALA A 198 30.14 6.36 8.51
C ALA A 198 30.62 7.68 7.88
N ASN A 199 29.86 8.23 6.93
CA ASN A 199 30.06 9.57 6.40
C ASN A 199 29.50 10.61 7.41
N ALA A 200 30.37 11.40 8.02
CA ALA A 200 30.01 12.36 9.07
C ALA A 200 28.95 13.41 8.64
N SER A 201 28.80 13.68 7.33
CA SER A 201 27.78 14.61 6.83
C SER A 201 26.42 13.94 6.61
N HIS A 202 26.35 12.61 6.56
CA HIS A 202 25.12 11.91 6.14
C HIS A 202 23.95 12.16 7.10
N MET A 203 24.10 11.90 8.39
CA MET A 203 23.00 12.12 9.35
C MET A 203 22.58 13.59 9.49
N PRO A 204 23.51 14.58 9.53
CA PRO A 204 23.14 15.99 9.44
C PRO A 204 22.34 16.34 8.15
N ASP A 205 22.72 15.79 7.00
CA ASP A 205 21.98 16.00 5.75
C ASP A 205 20.57 15.38 5.82
N ILE A 206 20.42 14.17 6.35
CA ILE A 206 19.12 13.53 6.57
C ILE A 206 18.25 14.36 7.51
N GLU A 207 18.79 14.79 8.65
CA GLU A 207 18.06 15.62 9.61
C GLU A 207 17.59 16.94 8.95
N ALA A 208 18.44 17.62 8.22
CA ALA A 208 18.09 18.86 7.52
C ALA A 208 17.01 18.66 6.45
N MET A 209 17.06 17.54 5.70
CA MET A 209 16.04 17.23 4.69
C MET A 209 14.70 16.87 5.33
N LEU A 210 14.71 16.12 6.45
CA LEU A 210 13.49 15.79 7.17
C LEU A 210 12.87 17.00 7.85
N ASP A 211 13.66 17.93 8.40
CA ASP A 211 13.18 19.20 8.94
C ASP A 211 12.53 20.08 7.85
N ALA A 212 13.10 20.09 6.64
CA ALA A 212 12.60 20.92 5.54
C ALA A 212 11.40 20.31 4.79
N TYR A 213 11.41 19.01 4.56
CA TYR A 213 10.50 18.33 3.62
C TYR A 213 9.83 17.08 4.19
N GLY A 214 10.23 16.61 5.36
CA GLY A 214 9.79 15.35 5.94
C GLY A 214 8.35 15.34 6.43
N SER A 215 7.93 14.16 6.87
CA SER A 215 6.61 13.91 7.48
C SER A 215 6.75 13.54 8.97
N GLY A 216 7.90 13.80 9.60
CA GLY A 216 8.18 13.37 10.96
C GLY A 216 8.47 11.86 11.07
N ILE A 217 9.07 11.27 10.05
CA ILE A 217 9.35 9.83 9.98
C ILE A 217 10.82 9.66 9.59
N LEU A 218 11.58 8.95 10.41
CA LEU A 218 12.97 8.57 10.15
C LEU A 218 13.03 7.09 9.78
N GLY A 219 13.63 6.78 8.63
CA GLY A 219 13.74 5.41 8.13
C GLY A 219 15.14 5.03 7.71
N ALA A 220 15.35 3.73 7.61
CA ALA A 220 16.59 3.13 7.10
C ALA A 220 16.35 1.67 6.71
N ALA A 221 17.29 1.07 5.95
CA ALA A 221 17.36 -0.36 5.74
C ALA A 221 18.27 -0.97 6.80
N ILE A 222 17.72 -1.81 7.65
CA ILE A 222 18.37 -2.42 8.80
C ILE A 222 18.75 -3.87 8.47
N ARG A 223 20.01 -4.19 8.62
CA ARG A 223 20.58 -5.53 8.37
C ARG A 223 21.45 -5.95 9.54
N MET A 224 21.71 -7.27 9.64
CA MET A 224 22.69 -7.78 10.61
C MET A 224 24.10 -7.32 10.22
N GLU A 225 24.63 -6.37 10.98
CA GLU A 225 25.96 -5.77 10.85
C GLU A 225 26.63 -5.72 12.23
N PRO A 226 27.97 -5.72 12.33
CA PRO A 226 28.68 -5.71 13.62
C PRO A 226 28.24 -4.56 14.54
N ASP A 227 27.99 -3.38 13.98
CA ASP A 227 27.66 -2.16 14.71
C ASP A 227 26.15 -1.85 14.73
N LEU A 228 25.29 -2.85 14.44
CA LEU A 228 23.84 -2.67 14.31
C LEU A 228 23.23 -1.95 15.52
N ARG A 229 23.55 -2.37 16.75
CA ARG A 229 23.00 -1.73 17.96
C ARG A 229 23.44 -0.27 18.11
N GLN A 230 24.67 0.04 17.74
CA GLN A 230 25.17 1.41 17.77
C GLN A 230 24.45 2.28 16.74
N GLY A 231 24.31 1.78 15.51
CA GLY A 231 23.55 2.47 14.45
C GLY A 231 22.11 2.73 14.85
N LEU A 232 21.42 1.72 15.39
CA LEU A 232 20.06 1.87 15.90
C LEU A 232 19.99 2.91 17.04
N SER A 233 20.94 2.92 17.98
CA SER A 233 20.95 3.91 19.06
C SER A 233 20.97 5.34 18.50
N VAL A 234 21.76 5.62 17.48
CA VAL A 234 21.80 6.94 16.82
C VAL A 234 20.45 7.30 16.19
N LEU A 235 19.82 6.34 15.49
CA LEU A 235 18.51 6.57 14.87
C LEU A 235 17.41 6.82 15.91
N PHE A 236 17.37 6.01 16.97
CA PHE A 236 16.39 6.17 18.03
C PHE A 236 16.60 7.50 18.80
N GLU A 237 17.84 7.89 19.12
CA GLU A 237 18.18 9.17 19.76
C GLU A 237 17.73 10.37 18.92
N LEU A 238 17.98 10.31 17.61
CA LEU A 238 17.50 11.35 16.70
C LEU A 238 15.97 11.43 16.68
N ALA A 239 15.30 10.28 16.56
CA ALA A 239 13.85 10.20 16.55
C ALA A 239 13.22 10.70 17.88
N GLU A 240 13.80 10.34 19.04
CA GLU A 240 13.39 10.83 20.36
C GLU A 240 13.53 12.35 20.46
N ARG A 241 14.71 12.88 20.08
CA ARG A 241 15.00 14.32 20.12
C ARG A 241 14.05 15.15 19.25
N LYS A 242 13.66 14.61 18.10
CA LYS A 242 12.79 15.28 17.12
C LYS A 242 11.30 14.97 17.31
N GLY A 243 10.96 13.96 18.08
CA GLY A 243 9.60 13.45 18.20
C GLY A 243 9.11 12.74 16.95
N TRP A 244 10.01 12.14 16.16
CA TRP A 244 9.69 11.44 14.93
C TRP A 244 9.31 9.98 15.14
N GLU A 245 8.55 9.42 14.20
CA GLU A 245 8.29 7.99 14.06
C GLU A 245 9.50 7.28 13.42
N LEU A 246 9.53 5.94 13.51
CA LEU A 246 10.53 5.11 12.84
C LEU A 246 9.87 4.20 11.80
N ASP A 247 10.55 4.01 10.65
CA ASP A 247 10.06 3.18 9.56
C ASP A 247 11.23 2.45 8.87
N PHE A 248 11.35 1.14 9.09
CA PHE A 248 12.52 0.38 8.72
C PHE A 248 12.22 -0.75 7.74
N HIS A 249 13.09 -0.92 6.73
CA HIS A 249 13.22 -2.18 5.99
C HIS A 249 14.04 -3.13 6.84
N VAL A 250 13.53 -4.32 7.16
CA VAL A 250 14.17 -5.24 8.10
C VAL A 250 14.16 -6.66 7.54
N ASP A 251 15.31 -7.31 7.60
CA ASP A 251 15.46 -8.76 7.35
C ASP A 251 14.79 -9.23 6.03
N GLU A 252 14.96 -8.46 4.94
CA GLU A 252 14.59 -8.87 3.60
C GLU A 252 15.60 -9.91 3.06
N SER A 253 15.62 -11.07 3.68
CA SER A 253 16.63 -12.09 3.47
C SER A 253 16.08 -13.50 3.65
N SER A 254 16.70 -14.46 2.95
CA SER A 254 16.48 -15.91 3.13
C SER A 254 17.40 -16.54 4.20
N ASP A 255 18.22 -15.73 4.87
CA ASP A 255 19.08 -16.20 5.94
C ASP A 255 18.32 -16.18 7.27
N PRO A 256 18.03 -17.32 7.92
CA PRO A 256 17.39 -17.37 9.23
C PRO A 256 18.20 -16.70 10.34
N ALA A 257 19.52 -16.49 10.14
CA ALA A 257 20.37 -15.76 11.07
C ALA A 257 20.20 -14.23 10.97
N ALA A 258 19.53 -13.72 9.92
CA ALA A 258 19.13 -12.31 9.85
C ALA A 258 18.00 -12.06 10.85
N ARG A 259 18.34 -11.44 11.99
CA ARG A 259 17.45 -11.20 13.16
C ARG A 259 17.43 -9.73 13.57
N SER A 260 17.60 -8.84 12.62
CA SER A 260 17.60 -7.40 12.89
C SER A 260 16.26 -6.94 13.47
N LEU A 261 15.15 -7.60 13.10
CA LEU A 261 13.83 -7.35 13.67
C LEU A 261 13.82 -7.48 15.20
N LYS A 262 14.41 -8.57 15.72
CA LYS A 262 14.53 -8.78 17.18
C LYS A 262 15.35 -7.66 17.82
N VAL A 263 16.45 -7.26 17.19
CA VAL A 263 17.33 -6.20 17.73
C VAL A 263 16.62 -4.86 17.75
N VAL A 264 15.85 -4.52 16.70
CA VAL A 264 15.02 -3.30 16.67
C VAL A 264 14.00 -3.30 17.81
N ALA A 265 13.30 -4.42 18.01
CA ALA A 265 12.31 -4.56 19.08
C ALA A 265 12.97 -4.45 20.48
N ASP A 266 14.12 -5.09 20.68
CA ASP A 266 14.85 -5.03 21.95
C ASP A 266 15.31 -3.60 22.27
N VAL A 267 15.87 -2.87 21.30
CA VAL A 267 16.29 -1.46 21.46
C VAL A 267 15.07 -0.57 21.75
N ALA A 268 13.95 -0.78 21.08
CA ALA A 268 12.72 -0.04 21.35
C ALA A 268 12.21 -0.25 22.79
N ILE A 269 12.27 -1.50 23.28
CA ILE A 269 11.88 -1.83 24.68
C ILE A 269 12.86 -1.21 25.68
N GLU A 270 14.16 -1.38 25.48
CA GLU A 270 15.23 -0.86 26.34
C GLU A 270 15.14 0.67 26.51
N ARG A 271 14.81 1.37 25.42
CA ARG A 271 14.66 2.83 25.40
C ARG A 271 13.28 3.31 25.82
N CYS A 272 12.33 2.42 26.04
CA CYS A 272 10.90 2.78 26.26
C CYS A 272 10.39 3.72 25.17
N PHE A 273 10.72 3.45 23.91
CA PHE A 273 10.41 4.33 22.79
C PHE A 273 8.90 4.48 22.59
N GLY A 274 8.37 5.69 22.81
CA GLY A 274 6.93 5.97 22.89
C GLY A 274 6.29 6.44 21.58
N ARG A 275 6.96 6.28 20.43
CA ARG A 275 6.44 6.68 19.13
C ARG A 275 6.18 5.46 18.24
N PRO A 276 5.32 5.58 17.20
CA PRO A 276 5.10 4.48 16.26
C PRO A 276 6.39 3.99 15.60
N ILE A 277 6.50 2.67 15.45
CA ILE A 277 7.55 2.01 14.68
C ILE A 277 6.86 1.09 13.66
N LEU A 278 7.16 1.31 12.39
CA LEU A 278 6.77 0.43 11.29
C LEU A 278 7.99 -0.35 10.81
N VAL A 279 7.82 -1.64 10.56
CA VAL A 279 8.86 -2.48 9.95
C VAL A 279 8.31 -3.20 8.72
N GLY A 280 9.07 -3.16 7.63
CA GLY A 280 8.73 -3.84 6.38
C GLY A 280 9.53 -5.11 6.15
N HIS A 281 9.01 -5.99 5.27
CA HIS A 281 9.58 -7.27 4.81
C HIS A 281 9.61 -8.37 5.87
N CYS A 282 10.56 -8.37 6.77
CA CYS A 282 10.74 -9.38 7.83
C CYS A 282 10.68 -10.83 7.28
N CYS A 283 11.30 -11.07 6.11
CA CYS A 283 11.19 -12.36 5.40
C CYS A 283 11.87 -13.50 6.14
N SER A 284 13.04 -13.24 6.75
CA SER A 284 13.81 -14.25 7.48
C SER A 284 13.05 -14.86 8.66
N LEU A 285 12.13 -14.08 9.26
CA LEU A 285 11.31 -14.55 10.39
C LEU A 285 10.58 -15.86 10.10
N ALA A 286 10.12 -16.06 8.86
CA ALA A 286 9.44 -17.28 8.43
C ALA A 286 10.34 -18.53 8.35
N LEU A 287 11.68 -18.35 8.39
CA LEU A 287 12.68 -19.41 8.32
C LEU A 287 13.37 -19.68 9.65
N GLN A 288 13.11 -18.87 10.67
CA GLN A 288 13.70 -19.07 12.01
C GLN A 288 13.11 -20.32 12.68
N GLU A 289 13.90 -20.96 13.53
CA GLU A 289 13.41 -22.05 14.37
C GLU A 289 12.26 -21.57 15.25
N HIS A 290 11.32 -22.47 15.55
CA HIS A 290 10.04 -22.13 16.18
C HIS A 290 10.17 -21.31 17.48
N ASP A 291 11.13 -21.65 18.34
CA ASP A 291 11.32 -20.93 19.61
C ASP A 291 11.90 -19.53 19.37
N GLU A 292 12.85 -19.40 18.44
CA GLU A 292 13.44 -18.12 18.06
C GLU A 292 12.43 -17.20 17.37
N GLN A 293 11.60 -17.74 16.48
CA GLN A 293 10.51 -17.01 15.85
C GLN A 293 9.54 -16.48 16.90
N ARG A 294 9.13 -17.32 17.86
CA ARG A 294 8.23 -16.94 18.95
C ARG A 294 8.83 -15.82 19.81
N GLU A 295 10.10 -15.96 20.23
CA GLU A 295 10.80 -14.91 21.01
C GLU A 295 10.86 -13.57 20.26
N THR A 296 11.09 -13.62 18.94
CA THR A 296 11.09 -12.42 18.11
C THR A 296 9.70 -11.79 18.04
N ILE A 297 8.65 -12.58 17.79
CA ILE A 297 7.26 -12.11 17.74
C ILE A 297 6.84 -11.50 19.09
N ASP A 298 7.18 -12.17 20.21
CA ASP A 298 6.89 -11.66 21.55
C ASP A 298 7.59 -10.33 21.85
N ALA A 299 8.84 -10.15 21.38
CA ALA A 299 9.55 -8.89 21.52
C ALA A 299 8.92 -7.79 20.68
N VAL A 300 8.57 -8.06 19.42
CA VAL A 300 7.89 -7.14 18.50
C VAL A 300 6.53 -6.69 19.06
N ALA A 301 5.77 -7.63 19.65
CA ALA A 301 4.49 -7.34 20.28
C ALA A 301 4.65 -6.44 21.53
N ARG A 302 5.62 -6.75 22.40
CA ARG A 302 5.91 -5.92 23.59
C ARG A 302 6.38 -4.52 23.24
N ALA A 303 7.15 -4.39 22.15
CA ALA A 303 7.61 -3.11 21.64
C ALA A 303 6.52 -2.33 20.88
N GLY A 304 5.35 -2.94 20.61
CA GLY A 304 4.23 -2.30 19.92
C GLY A 304 4.49 -1.95 18.45
N LEU A 305 5.37 -2.70 17.77
CA LEU A 305 5.68 -2.46 16.36
C LEU A 305 4.49 -2.81 15.46
N SER A 306 4.34 -2.07 14.36
CA SER A 306 3.49 -2.45 13.24
C SER A 306 4.33 -3.14 12.16
N VAL A 307 3.76 -4.12 11.45
CA VAL A 307 4.49 -4.91 10.44
C VAL A 307 3.78 -4.87 9.09
N VAL A 308 4.50 -4.50 8.04
CA VAL A 308 3.99 -4.54 6.65
C VAL A 308 4.68 -5.64 5.85
N SER A 309 3.87 -6.48 5.21
CA SER A 309 4.33 -7.48 4.25
C SER A 309 4.23 -6.93 2.83
N LEU A 310 5.24 -7.23 2.03
CA LEU A 310 5.42 -6.82 0.63
C LEU A 310 5.40 -8.07 -0.28
N PRO A 311 4.25 -8.79 -0.34
CA PRO A 311 4.25 -10.18 -0.80
C PRO A 311 4.69 -10.35 -2.25
N MET A 312 4.36 -9.41 -3.13
CA MET A 312 4.68 -9.52 -4.56
C MET A 312 6.19 -9.33 -4.81
N CYS A 313 6.78 -8.29 -4.25
CA CYS A 313 8.20 -7.99 -4.38
C CYS A 313 9.06 -9.08 -3.70
N ASN A 314 8.74 -9.42 -2.46
CA ASN A 314 9.50 -10.43 -1.71
C ASN A 314 9.43 -11.80 -2.40
N MET A 315 8.26 -12.27 -2.82
CA MET A 315 8.13 -13.51 -3.58
C MET A 315 8.96 -13.49 -4.88
N PHE A 316 9.03 -12.34 -5.56
CA PHE A 316 9.79 -12.21 -6.80
C PHE A 316 11.31 -12.32 -6.57
N LEU A 317 11.83 -11.69 -5.51
CA LEU A 317 13.27 -11.60 -5.23
C LEU A 317 13.82 -12.84 -4.51
N GLN A 318 13.02 -13.44 -3.61
CA GLN A 318 13.50 -14.52 -2.74
C GLN A 318 13.57 -15.87 -3.44
N ASP A 319 14.48 -16.73 -2.99
CA ASP A 319 14.73 -18.10 -3.49
C ASP A 319 14.90 -18.20 -5.03
N ARG A 320 15.38 -17.13 -5.64
CA ARG A 320 15.59 -17.10 -7.09
C ARG A 320 16.91 -17.78 -7.48
N GLN A 321 16.78 -18.82 -8.29
CA GLN A 321 17.91 -19.56 -8.85
C GLN A 321 17.65 -19.90 -10.33
N THR A 322 18.65 -19.66 -11.17
CA THR A 322 18.54 -19.96 -12.61
C THR A 322 18.24 -21.43 -12.83
N GLY A 323 17.18 -21.72 -13.61
CA GLY A 323 16.80 -23.09 -13.97
C GLY A 323 16.11 -23.89 -12.85
N ARG A 324 15.77 -23.26 -11.72
CA ARG A 324 15.06 -23.91 -10.62
C ARG A 324 13.80 -23.14 -10.23
N THR A 325 12.70 -23.84 -10.04
CA THR A 325 11.47 -23.27 -9.44
C THR A 325 11.71 -22.96 -7.95
N PRO A 326 11.26 -21.79 -7.45
CA PRO A 326 11.36 -21.46 -6.03
C PRO A 326 10.73 -22.54 -5.13
N ARG A 327 11.35 -22.82 -4.00
CA ARG A 327 10.87 -23.77 -2.98
C ARG A 327 10.36 -23.08 -1.72
N TRP A 328 10.66 -21.81 -1.61
CA TRP A 328 10.20 -20.93 -0.53
C TRP A 328 9.50 -19.70 -1.13
N ARG A 329 8.41 -19.25 -0.50
CA ARG A 329 7.67 -18.08 -0.99
C ARG A 329 8.37 -16.75 -0.72
N GLY A 330 9.27 -16.72 0.26
CA GLY A 330 10.08 -15.54 0.57
C GLY A 330 9.34 -14.41 1.27
N VAL A 331 8.25 -14.70 1.97
CA VAL A 331 7.37 -13.68 2.54
C VAL A 331 7.33 -13.71 4.06
N THR A 332 6.83 -12.64 4.65
CA THR A 332 6.65 -12.39 6.07
C THR A 332 5.80 -13.47 6.76
N ALA A 333 6.10 -13.84 8.01
CA ALA A 333 5.26 -14.68 8.86
C ALA A 333 4.04 -13.89 9.39
N LEU A 334 3.19 -13.40 8.47
CA LEU A 334 2.16 -12.41 8.75
C LEU A 334 1.01 -12.94 9.61
N GLN A 335 0.67 -14.23 9.46
CA GLN A 335 -0.39 -14.86 10.24
C GLN A 335 0.00 -15.03 11.71
N GLU A 336 1.27 -15.39 11.97
CA GLU A 336 1.84 -15.52 13.30
C GLU A 336 1.86 -14.16 14.02
N LEU A 337 2.30 -13.11 13.33
CA LEU A 337 2.31 -11.73 13.84
C LEU A 337 0.89 -11.24 14.17
N LYS A 338 -0.09 -11.49 13.28
CA LYS A 338 -1.49 -11.13 13.53
C LYS A 338 -2.07 -11.87 14.74
N ARG A 339 -1.75 -13.17 14.88
CA ARG A 339 -2.19 -13.99 16.02
C ARG A 339 -1.64 -13.47 17.35
N ALA A 340 -0.45 -12.86 17.33
CA ALA A 340 0.15 -12.18 18.48
C ALA A 340 -0.46 -10.78 18.75
N GLY A 341 -1.47 -10.36 17.98
CA GLY A 341 -2.20 -9.10 18.19
C GLY A 341 -1.57 -7.86 17.54
N LEU A 342 -0.54 -8.04 16.69
CA LEU A 342 0.10 -6.93 16.02
C LEU A 342 -0.78 -6.28 14.94
N ASN A 343 -0.55 -5.00 14.69
CA ASN A 343 -1.06 -4.31 13.52
C ASN A 343 -0.28 -4.77 12.29
N VAL A 344 -0.90 -5.60 11.45
CA VAL A 344 -0.27 -6.16 10.25
C VAL A 344 -0.96 -5.66 8.99
N MET A 345 -0.19 -5.45 7.91
CA MET A 345 -0.70 -4.86 6.69
C MET A 345 0.04 -5.36 5.45
N LEU A 346 -0.53 -5.04 4.29
CA LEU A 346 0.02 -5.31 2.97
C LEU A 346 0.29 -3.98 2.26
N ALA A 347 1.34 -3.93 1.43
CA ALA A 347 1.66 -2.76 0.63
C ALA A 347 2.28 -3.15 -0.72
N SER A 348 2.39 -2.18 -1.63
CA SER A 348 2.79 -2.41 -3.02
C SER A 348 4.29 -2.62 -3.19
N ASP A 349 5.10 -1.92 -2.39
CA ASP A 349 6.55 -1.89 -2.48
C ASP A 349 7.05 -1.32 -3.82
N ASN A 350 7.95 -2.02 -4.49
CA ASN A 350 8.50 -1.65 -5.78
C ASN A 350 7.51 -1.87 -6.93
N THR A 351 7.60 -1.02 -7.96
CA THR A 351 6.74 -1.08 -9.13
C THR A 351 7.55 -0.80 -10.39
N ARG A 352 7.62 -1.77 -11.32
CA ARG A 352 8.29 -1.67 -12.62
C ARG A 352 9.73 -1.15 -12.54
N ASP A 353 10.48 -1.71 -11.59
CA ASP A 353 11.89 -1.41 -11.34
C ASP A 353 12.72 -2.71 -11.19
N PRO A 354 14.06 -2.64 -10.96
CA PRO A 354 14.90 -3.83 -10.82
C PRO A 354 14.51 -4.78 -9.68
N PHE A 355 13.81 -4.33 -8.65
CA PHE A 355 13.33 -5.18 -7.56
C PHE A 355 12.04 -5.92 -7.94
N TYR A 356 11.13 -5.26 -8.68
CA TYR A 356 9.88 -5.86 -9.13
C TYR A 356 9.42 -5.29 -10.47
N PRO A 357 9.47 -6.09 -11.57
CA PRO A 357 9.20 -5.60 -12.92
C PRO A 357 7.72 -5.38 -13.25
N TYR A 358 6.84 -5.71 -12.35
CA TYR A 358 5.38 -5.67 -12.51
C TYR A 358 4.76 -4.61 -11.60
N GLY A 359 3.43 -4.67 -11.43
CA GLY A 359 2.67 -3.74 -10.59
C GLY A 359 2.25 -2.47 -11.33
N ASP A 360 1.23 -1.81 -10.79
CA ASP A 360 0.65 -0.58 -11.33
C ASP A 360 0.12 0.34 -10.22
N GLN A 361 0.69 0.25 -9.00
CA GLN A 361 0.20 0.96 -7.80
C GLN A 361 -1.27 0.63 -7.46
N ASP A 362 -1.73 -0.58 -7.82
CA ASP A 362 -3.09 -1.05 -7.57
C ASP A 362 -3.17 -1.88 -6.28
N MET A 363 -3.67 -1.29 -5.20
CA MET A 363 -3.84 -1.99 -3.92
C MET A 363 -4.87 -3.13 -3.95
N MET A 364 -5.76 -3.18 -4.95
CA MET A 364 -6.61 -4.35 -5.20
C MET A 364 -5.77 -5.55 -5.69
N GLU A 365 -4.79 -5.30 -6.55
CA GLU A 365 -3.83 -6.34 -6.98
C GLU A 365 -3.01 -6.82 -5.77
N VAL A 366 -2.46 -5.89 -4.98
CA VAL A 366 -1.68 -6.21 -3.77
C VAL A 366 -2.48 -7.10 -2.82
N TRP A 367 -3.72 -6.74 -2.55
CA TRP A 367 -4.60 -7.54 -1.67
C TRP A 367 -4.90 -8.91 -2.24
N ARG A 368 -5.28 -8.98 -3.51
CA ARG A 368 -5.59 -10.24 -4.22
C ARG A 368 -4.40 -11.21 -4.22
N GLU A 369 -3.22 -10.72 -4.57
CA GLU A 369 -2.01 -11.54 -4.58
C GLU A 369 -1.53 -11.85 -3.15
N GLY A 370 -1.61 -10.90 -2.22
CA GLY A 370 -1.32 -11.13 -0.80
C GLY A 370 -2.15 -12.26 -0.19
N VAL A 371 -3.46 -12.30 -0.47
CA VAL A 371 -4.33 -13.40 -0.02
C VAL A 371 -3.85 -14.75 -0.54
N ARG A 372 -3.49 -14.83 -1.83
CA ARG A 372 -3.03 -16.08 -2.46
C ARG A 372 -1.65 -16.52 -1.98
N ILE A 373 -0.74 -15.57 -1.82
CA ILE A 373 0.65 -15.84 -1.46
C ILE A 373 0.77 -16.22 0.02
N LEU A 374 0.04 -15.54 0.90
CA LEU A 374 0.13 -15.66 2.35
C LEU A 374 -0.98 -16.54 2.96
N HIS A 375 -1.90 -17.06 2.13
CA HIS A 375 -3.08 -17.83 2.56
C HIS A 375 -3.97 -17.05 3.56
N LEU A 376 -4.33 -15.82 3.18
CA LEU A 376 -5.17 -14.95 4.00
C LEU A 376 -6.67 -15.14 3.68
N ASP A 377 -7.07 -16.37 3.40
CA ASP A 377 -8.44 -16.71 2.97
C ASP A 377 -9.44 -16.72 4.14
N TYR A 378 -8.99 -17.08 5.32
CA TYR A 378 -9.87 -17.24 6.48
C TYR A 378 -9.25 -16.69 7.78
N PRO A 379 -10.05 -15.98 8.59
CA PRO A 379 -11.34 -15.38 8.23
C PRO A 379 -11.14 -14.15 7.32
N PHE A 380 -11.87 -14.06 6.22
CA PHE A 380 -11.73 -12.98 5.22
C PHE A 380 -11.83 -11.58 5.82
N ALA A 381 -12.82 -11.37 6.68
CA ALA A 381 -13.07 -10.09 7.31
C ALA A 381 -11.84 -9.53 8.06
N ASP A 382 -10.99 -10.40 8.59
CA ASP A 382 -9.82 -10.00 9.36
C ASP A 382 -8.69 -9.45 8.49
N TRP A 383 -8.64 -9.82 7.21
CA TRP A 383 -7.58 -9.43 6.29
C TRP A 383 -7.94 -8.27 5.37
N ALA A 384 -9.23 -7.93 5.31
CA ALA A 384 -9.68 -6.79 4.52
C ALA A 384 -9.12 -5.44 5.04
N GLU A 385 -8.86 -5.34 6.36
CA GLU A 385 -8.24 -4.15 6.95
C GLU A 385 -6.79 -3.93 6.50
N ALA A 386 -6.12 -4.97 5.99
CA ALA A 386 -4.69 -4.94 5.68
C ALA A 386 -4.29 -3.95 4.56
N VAL A 387 -5.24 -3.45 3.77
CA VAL A 387 -5.01 -2.51 2.66
C VAL A 387 -5.75 -1.18 2.82
N ASN A 388 -6.37 -0.93 3.98
CA ASN A 388 -7.10 0.31 4.24
C ASN A 388 -6.96 0.78 5.70
N SER A 389 -7.72 0.26 6.67
CA SER A 389 -7.72 0.79 8.04
C SER A 389 -6.46 0.42 8.84
N ALA A 390 -5.83 -0.73 8.59
CA ALA A 390 -4.59 -1.11 9.27
C ALA A 390 -3.40 -0.22 8.86
N PRO A 391 -3.12 0.00 7.55
CA PRO A 391 -2.11 0.97 7.14
C PRO A 391 -2.45 2.41 7.52
N ALA A 392 -3.73 2.81 7.49
CA ALA A 392 -4.14 4.13 7.94
C ALA A 392 -3.77 4.37 9.42
N ARG A 393 -4.01 3.38 10.30
CA ARG A 393 -3.58 3.45 11.72
C ARG A 393 -2.07 3.62 11.85
N ALA A 394 -1.29 2.87 11.07
CA ALA A 394 0.17 2.98 11.08
C ALA A 394 0.67 4.34 10.60
N MET A 395 -0.10 5.01 9.74
CA MET A 395 0.19 6.36 9.25
C MET A 395 -0.40 7.47 10.12
N GLY A 396 -1.10 7.16 11.22
CA GLY A 396 -1.77 8.14 12.06
C GLY A 396 -2.97 8.82 11.40
N LEU A 397 -3.59 8.18 10.38
CA LEU A 397 -4.71 8.71 9.59
C LEU A 397 -6.03 8.07 9.99
N ASP A 398 -7.10 8.85 10.00
CA ASP A 398 -8.47 8.39 10.26
C ASP A 398 -9.17 8.04 8.93
N LEU A 399 -8.68 6.99 8.27
CA LEU A 399 -9.12 6.48 6.97
C LEU A 399 -9.48 4.98 7.04
N GLY A 400 -10.04 4.47 5.95
CA GLY A 400 -10.31 3.03 5.78
C GLY A 400 -11.59 2.55 6.47
N ARG A 401 -12.49 3.45 6.84
CA ARG A 401 -13.83 3.14 7.37
C ARG A 401 -14.90 3.99 6.70
N LEU A 402 -16.08 3.39 6.51
CA LEU A 402 -17.28 4.10 6.05
C LEU A 402 -18.12 4.48 7.25
N ARG A 403 -18.32 5.79 7.48
CA ARG A 403 -19.06 6.28 8.67
C ARG A 403 -19.89 7.51 8.33
N PRO A 404 -21.02 7.72 9.00
CA PRO A 404 -21.79 8.97 8.91
C PRO A 404 -20.90 10.19 9.24
N GLY A 405 -21.02 11.25 8.44
CA GLY A 405 -20.22 12.46 8.53
C GLY A 405 -18.81 12.35 7.92
N GLY A 406 -18.36 11.15 7.57
CA GLY A 406 -17.10 10.95 6.85
C GLY A 406 -17.24 11.21 5.36
N PRO A 407 -16.13 11.41 4.62
CA PRO A 407 -16.16 11.60 3.18
C PRO A 407 -16.77 10.37 2.48
N ALA A 408 -17.56 10.62 1.44
CA ALA A 408 -18.10 9.54 0.61
C ALA A 408 -17.03 9.02 -0.38
N ASP A 409 -15.90 8.59 0.19
CA ASP A 409 -14.73 8.06 -0.49
C ASP A 409 -14.77 6.54 -0.45
N MET A 410 -15.11 5.91 -1.58
CA MET A 410 -15.34 4.47 -1.62
C MET A 410 -15.15 3.86 -3.01
N ILE A 411 -15.02 2.55 -3.04
CA ILE A 411 -14.92 1.74 -4.26
C ILE A 411 -16.17 0.87 -4.38
N LEU A 412 -16.90 1.04 -5.47
CA LEU A 412 -18.02 0.19 -5.84
C LEU A 412 -17.52 -0.92 -6.76
N THR A 413 -17.79 -2.18 -6.41
CA THR A 413 -17.39 -3.34 -7.22
C THR A 413 -18.59 -4.07 -7.79
N GLN A 414 -18.37 -4.94 -8.78
CA GLN A 414 -19.40 -5.85 -9.29
C GLN A 414 -19.51 -7.15 -8.45
N ALA A 415 -18.52 -7.41 -7.61
CA ALA A 415 -18.48 -8.60 -6.77
C ALA A 415 -19.55 -8.57 -5.67
N ARG A 416 -20.15 -9.71 -5.38
CA ARG A 416 -21.17 -9.89 -4.33
C ARG A 416 -20.68 -10.75 -3.16
N GLU A 417 -19.57 -11.44 -3.36
CA GLU A 417 -18.90 -12.24 -2.34
C GLU A 417 -17.38 -12.09 -2.44
N PHE A 418 -16.67 -12.52 -1.43
CA PHE A 418 -15.24 -12.33 -1.30
C PHE A 418 -14.44 -13.04 -2.39
N THR A 419 -14.86 -14.26 -2.75
CA THR A 419 -14.20 -15.03 -3.81
C THR A 419 -14.39 -14.39 -5.18
N GLU A 420 -15.57 -13.81 -5.48
CA GLU A 420 -15.78 -13.01 -6.70
C GLU A 420 -14.88 -11.77 -6.71
N LEU A 421 -14.74 -11.09 -5.55
CA LEU A 421 -13.91 -9.90 -5.42
C LEU A 421 -12.44 -10.19 -5.77
N LEU A 422 -11.89 -11.27 -5.24
CA LEU A 422 -10.48 -11.62 -5.40
C LEU A 422 -10.18 -12.48 -6.63
N SER A 423 -11.21 -12.98 -7.35
CA SER A 423 -11.03 -13.78 -8.56
C SER A 423 -10.64 -12.94 -9.77
N ARG A 424 -11.04 -11.67 -9.82
CA ARG A 424 -10.85 -10.77 -10.96
C ARG A 424 -10.06 -9.52 -10.56
N PRO A 425 -9.42 -8.84 -11.53
CA PRO A 425 -8.73 -7.56 -11.27
C PRO A 425 -9.66 -6.43 -10.82
N GLN A 426 -11.00 -6.57 -10.97
CA GLN A 426 -11.99 -5.51 -10.69
C GLN A 426 -11.70 -4.23 -11.47
N SER A 427 -11.29 -4.38 -12.74
CA SER A 427 -10.96 -3.24 -13.64
C SER A 427 -12.19 -2.36 -13.96
N ASP A 428 -13.39 -2.88 -13.73
CA ASP A 428 -14.69 -2.24 -13.89
C ASP A 428 -15.23 -1.61 -12.60
N ARG A 429 -14.39 -1.57 -11.54
CA ARG A 429 -14.75 -0.86 -10.30
C ARG A 429 -14.93 0.63 -10.54
N ILE A 430 -15.83 1.24 -9.78
CA ILE A 430 -16.02 2.69 -9.76
C ILE A 430 -15.40 3.23 -8.48
N VAL A 431 -14.48 4.19 -8.63
CA VAL A 431 -13.89 4.93 -7.52
C VAL A 431 -14.74 6.18 -7.29
N LEU A 432 -15.33 6.28 -6.11
CA LEU A 432 -16.00 7.49 -5.64
C LEU A 432 -15.06 8.33 -4.79
N ARG A 433 -15.01 9.61 -5.07
CA ARG A 433 -14.33 10.61 -4.24
C ARG A 433 -15.32 11.71 -3.89
N ARG A 434 -15.55 11.89 -2.62
CA ARG A 434 -16.60 12.78 -2.09
C ARG A 434 -17.96 12.56 -2.79
N GLY A 435 -18.31 11.28 -2.96
CA GLY A 435 -19.60 10.90 -3.55
C GLY A 435 -19.69 10.99 -5.07
N GLU A 436 -18.68 11.51 -5.75
CA GLU A 436 -18.65 11.62 -7.21
C GLU A 436 -17.79 10.53 -7.85
N ALA A 437 -18.24 9.98 -8.98
CA ALA A 437 -17.46 9.02 -9.73
C ALA A 437 -16.21 9.68 -10.32
N SER A 438 -15.05 9.17 -9.97
CA SER A 438 -13.78 9.63 -10.52
C SER A 438 -13.65 9.21 -11.99
N ASN A 439 -13.33 10.17 -12.86
CA ASN A 439 -13.01 9.91 -14.27
C ASN A 439 -11.52 9.62 -14.48
N ALA A 440 -10.72 9.57 -13.41
CA ALA A 440 -9.30 9.29 -13.50
C ALA A 440 -9.07 7.87 -14.06
N LYS A 441 -8.13 7.77 -14.99
CA LYS A 441 -7.66 6.50 -15.56
C LYS A 441 -6.16 6.42 -15.36
N PRO A 442 -5.61 5.20 -15.21
CA PRO A 442 -4.16 5.03 -15.25
C PRO A 442 -3.58 5.67 -16.52
N PRO A 443 -2.45 6.38 -16.40
CA PRO A 443 -1.79 6.97 -17.56
C PRO A 443 -1.27 5.91 -18.52
N SER A 444 -1.09 6.28 -19.79
CA SER A 444 -0.47 5.37 -20.76
C SER A 444 1.02 5.23 -20.46
N TYR A 445 1.55 4.02 -20.47
CA TYR A 445 2.99 3.79 -20.35
C TYR A 445 3.82 4.50 -21.44
N ALA A 446 3.23 4.83 -22.59
CA ALA A 446 3.88 5.63 -23.62
C ALA A 446 4.30 7.03 -23.14
N GLU A 447 3.70 7.56 -22.08
CA GLU A 447 4.11 8.84 -21.49
C GLU A 447 5.54 8.80 -20.91
N LEU A 448 6.06 7.60 -20.63
CA LEU A 448 7.41 7.38 -20.10
C LEU A 448 8.46 7.13 -21.19
N ASP A 449 8.09 6.98 -22.46
CA ASP A 449 9.01 6.61 -23.55
C ASP A 449 10.18 7.61 -23.68
N GLY A 450 9.91 8.91 -23.48
CA GLY A 450 10.96 9.94 -23.51
C GLY A 450 12.01 9.82 -22.40
N LEU A 451 11.65 9.28 -21.25
CA LEU A 451 12.57 9.03 -20.13
C LEU A 451 13.41 7.76 -20.35
N GLU A 452 12.91 6.84 -21.13
CA GLU A 452 13.52 5.54 -21.39
C GLU A 452 14.49 5.56 -22.58
N GLY A 453 14.61 6.71 -23.29
CA GLY A 453 15.42 6.86 -24.47
C GLY A 453 14.91 6.09 -25.70
N LEU A 454 13.63 5.79 -25.69
CA LEU A 454 12.94 5.19 -26.83
C LEU A 454 12.44 6.32 -27.71
N SER A 455 13.08 6.49 -28.87
CA SER A 455 12.54 7.36 -29.93
C SER A 455 11.25 6.76 -30.44
N THR A 456 10.16 7.52 -30.43
CA THR A 456 8.90 7.18 -31.12
C THR A 456 9.10 7.10 -32.63
#